data_8e75cd4ff29ada152bbc2734a44cfe60
#
_entry.id   8e75cd4ff29ada152bbc2734a44cfe60
#
_cell.length_a   1.000
_cell.length_b   1.000
_cell.length_c   1.000
_cell.angle_alpha   90.00
_cell.angle_beta   90.00
_cell.angle_gamma   90.00
#
_symmetry.space_group_name_H-M   'P 1'
#
loop_
_entity.id
_entity.type
_entity.pdbx_description
1 polymer ?
#
loop_
_entity_poly.entity_id
_entity_poly.type
_entity_poly.pdbx_seq_one_letter_code
_entity_poly.pdbx_strand_id
1 'polypeptide(L)' 'MKFVLVLNICSLLYSDCMPPVEKNIFFKTHYDCATYGYVLAKEMMTELGQDLVNNKQLVIGFKCKPILNT' A
#
# COMPACT_ATOMS: atom_id res chain seq x y z
N MET A 1 -19.74 8.32 1.85
CA MET A 1 -18.83 7.22 1.53
C MET A 1 -17.43 7.52 2.05
N LYS A 2 -16.79 6.52 2.58
CA LYS A 2 -15.42 6.64 3.06
C LYS A 2 -14.54 5.65 2.31
N PHE A 3 -13.24 5.89 2.35
CA PHE A 3 -12.28 5.00 1.73
C PHE A 3 -11.26 4.54 2.76
N VAL A 4 -10.91 3.27 2.69
CA VAL A 4 -9.87 2.72 3.55
C VAL A 4 -8.70 2.29 2.68
N LEU A 5 -7.49 2.50 3.19
CA LEU A 5 -6.27 2.18 2.46
C LEU A 5 -5.87 0.73 2.72
N VAL A 6 -5.65 -0.02 1.66
CA VAL A 6 -5.19 -1.40 1.74
C VAL A 6 -3.84 -1.47 1.05
N LEU A 7 -2.83 -1.94 1.79
CA LEU A 7 -1.46 -2.06 1.27
C LEU A 7 -1.14 -3.51 0.97
N ASN A 8 -0.32 -3.73 -0.06
CA ASN A 8 0.22 -5.05 -0.31
C ASN A 8 1.67 -4.95 -0.74
N ILE A 9 2.43 -5.96 -0.42
CA ILE A 9 3.85 -6.04 -0.75
C ILE A 9 4.07 -7.36 -1.46
N CYS A 10 4.68 -7.29 -2.63
CA CYS A 10 4.93 -8.49 -3.44
C CYS A 10 6.39 -8.54 -3.85
N SER A 11 6.88 -9.75 -4.04
CA SER A 11 8.20 -9.99 -4.61
C SER A 11 8.01 -10.46 -6.05
N LEU A 12 8.52 -9.70 -6.99
CA LEU A 12 8.45 -10.09 -8.39
C LEU A 12 9.37 -11.29 -8.68
N LEU A 13 10.48 -11.35 -7.94
CA LEU A 13 11.43 -12.44 -8.14
C LEU A 13 10.84 -13.80 -7.79
N TYR A 14 10.11 -13.86 -6.69
CA TYR A 14 9.52 -15.11 -6.21
C TYR A 14 8.06 -15.26 -6.56
N SER A 15 7.47 -14.27 -7.22
CA SER A 15 6.04 -14.27 -7.56
C SER A 15 5.18 -14.52 -6.34
N ASP A 16 5.53 -13.88 -5.25
CA ASP A 16 4.87 -14.11 -3.96
C ASP A 16 4.49 -12.78 -3.34
N CYS A 17 3.32 -12.74 -2.73
CA CYS A 17 2.81 -11.54 -2.09
C CYS A 17 2.48 -11.81 -0.64
N MET A 18 2.73 -10.82 0.21
CA MET A 18 2.27 -10.89 1.58
C MET A 18 0.76 -10.61 1.62
N PRO A 19 0.07 -11.11 2.64
CA PRO A 19 -1.35 -10.82 2.77
C PRO A 19 -1.60 -9.32 2.81
N PRO A 20 -2.66 -8.83 2.18
CA PRO A 20 -2.96 -7.41 2.20
C PRO A 20 -3.19 -6.91 3.62
N VAL A 21 -2.71 -5.70 3.89
CA VAL A 21 -2.86 -5.08 5.20
C VAL A 21 -3.78 -3.88 5.06
N GLU A 22 -4.90 -3.92 5.76
CA GLU A 22 -5.84 -2.82 5.76
C GLU A 22 -5.43 -1.84 6.87
N LYS A 23 -5.15 -0.60 6.46
CA LYS A 23 -4.80 0.43 7.43
C LYS A 23 -6.06 0.94 8.10
N ASN A 24 -5.96 1.23 9.37
CA ASN A 24 -7.09 1.72 10.14
C ASN A 24 -7.22 3.23 10.01
N ILE A 25 -7.16 3.71 8.78
CA ILE A 25 -7.25 5.12 8.45
C ILE A 25 -8.32 5.28 7.39
N PHE A 26 -9.21 6.26 7.59
CA PHE A 26 -10.32 6.48 6.68
C PHE A 26 -10.19 7.85 6.04
N PHE A 27 -10.56 7.92 4.78
CA PHE A 27 -10.46 9.13 3.98
C PHE A 27 -11.83 9.47 3.41
N LYS A 28 -12.11 10.76 3.28
CA LYS A 28 -13.40 11.22 2.77
C LYS A 28 -13.50 11.10 1.26
N THR A 29 -12.35 11.20 0.57
CA THR A 29 -12.35 11.16 -0.89
C THR A 29 -11.32 10.15 -1.38
N HIS A 30 -11.53 9.67 -2.59
CA HIS A 30 -10.57 8.78 -3.22
C HIS A 30 -9.23 9.48 -3.43
N TYR A 31 -9.28 10.76 -3.79
CA TYR A 31 -8.06 11.52 -4.02
C TYR A 31 -7.17 11.56 -2.76
N ASP A 32 -7.78 11.84 -1.61
CA ASP A 32 -7.03 11.89 -0.35
C ASP A 32 -6.40 10.54 -0.03
N CYS A 33 -7.16 9.48 -0.23
CA CYS A 33 -6.66 8.13 0.02
C CYS A 33 -5.51 7.80 -0.92
N ALA A 34 -5.67 8.10 -2.19
CA ALA A 34 -4.65 7.77 -3.20
C ALA A 34 -3.35 8.53 -2.97
N THR A 35 -3.43 9.83 -2.68
CA THR A 35 -2.22 10.61 -2.44
C THR A 35 -1.48 10.13 -1.20
N TYR A 36 -2.22 9.81 -0.16
CA TYR A 36 -1.60 9.26 1.05
C TYR A 36 -0.94 7.91 0.75
N GLY A 37 -1.60 7.09 -0.06
CA GLY A 37 -1.06 5.78 -0.42
C GLY A 37 0.27 5.86 -1.13
N TYR A 38 0.41 6.80 -2.07
CA TYR A 38 1.68 6.97 -2.77
C TYR A 38 2.79 7.43 -1.84
N VAL A 39 2.49 8.36 -0.94
CA VAL A 39 3.49 8.82 0.03
C VAL A 39 3.90 7.68 0.95
N LEU A 40 2.94 6.93 1.45
CA LEU A 40 3.22 5.84 2.36
C LEU A 40 4.03 4.74 1.68
N ALA A 41 3.68 4.42 0.43
CA ALA A 41 4.42 3.39 -0.31
C ALA A 41 5.87 3.79 -0.50
N LYS A 42 6.12 5.06 -0.82
CA LYS A 42 7.48 5.56 -0.98
C LYS A 42 8.26 5.47 0.34
N GLU A 43 7.63 5.84 1.43
CA GLU A 43 8.29 5.79 2.74
C GLU A 43 8.63 4.35 3.12
N MET A 44 7.73 3.42 2.82
CA MET A 44 7.98 2.02 3.11
C MET A 44 9.15 1.49 2.29
N MET A 45 9.24 1.88 1.02
CA MET A 45 10.37 1.48 0.18
C MET A 45 11.68 1.99 0.77
N THR A 46 11.68 3.22 1.24
CA THR A 46 12.87 3.82 1.84
C THR A 46 13.27 3.07 3.12
N GLU A 47 12.30 2.71 3.94
CA GLU A 47 12.58 2.00 5.18
C GLU A 47 13.09 0.58 4.95
N LEU A 48 12.55 -0.10 3.94
CA LEU A 48 13.01 -1.45 3.60
C LEU A 48 14.45 -1.44 3.12
N GLY A 49 14.84 -0.36 2.46
CA GLY A 49 16.21 -0.21 2.03
C GLY A 49 16.47 -0.73 0.65
N GLN A 50 17.49 -0.16 0.02
CA GLN A 50 17.84 -0.46 -1.36
C GLN A 50 18.23 -1.93 -1.56
N ASP A 51 19.00 -2.47 -0.63
CA ASP A 51 19.51 -3.84 -0.79
C ASP A 51 18.36 -4.85 -0.77
N LEU A 52 17.46 -4.72 0.19
CA LEU A 52 16.37 -5.67 0.32
C LEU A 52 15.41 -5.56 -0.86
N VAL A 53 15.09 -4.33 -1.25
CA VAL A 53 14.17 -4.11 -2.36
C VAL A 53 14.75 -4.68 -3.66
N ASN A 54 16.03 -4.44 -3.90
CA ASN A 54 16.68 -4.93 -5.13
C ASN A 54 16.84 -6.46 -5.12
N ASN A 55 17.25 -7.02 -4.00
CA ASN A 55 17.49 -8.46 -3.92
C ASN A 55 16.23 -9.28 -4.15
N LYS A 56 15.10 -8.81 -3.66
CA LYS A 56 13.84 -9.54 -3.80
C LYS A 56 12.91 -8.92 -4.82
N GLN A 57 13.32 -7.81 -5.41
CA GLN A 57 12.50 -7.07 -6.37
C GLN A 57 11.11 -6.81 -5.80
N LEU A 58 11.11 -6.11 -4.66
CA LEU A 58 9.87 -5.83 -3.94
C LEU A 58 9.07 -4.73 -4.62
N VAL A 59 7.77 -4.91 -4.62
CA VAL A 59 6.83 -3.91 -5.13
C VAL A 59 5.80 -3.66 -4.04
N ILE A 60 5.55 -2.39 -3.76
CA ILE A 60 4.53 -2.02 -2.80
C ILE A 60 3.38 -1.39 -3.56
N GLY A 61 2.21 -1.98 -3.42
CA GLY A 61 1.01 -1.45 -4.03
C GLY A 61 -0.01 -1.09 -2.98
N PHE A 62 -1.04 -0.39 -3.42
CA PHE A 62 -2.14 -0.08 -2.54
C PHE A 62 -3.41 0.10 -3.35
N LYS A 63 -4.52 0.03 -2.65
CA LYS A 63 -5.79 0.40 -3.25
C LYS A 63 -6.65 1.08 -2.21
N CYS A 64 -7.56 1.91 -2.69
CA CYS A 64 -8.49 2.63 -1.84
C CYS A 64 -9.85 1.96 -1.96
N LYS A 65 -10.23 1.25 -0.92
CA LYS A 65 -11.45 0.46 -0.91
C LYS A 65 -12.61 1.32 -0.41
N PRO A 66 -13.65 1.50 -1.21
CA PRO A 66 -14.80 2.26 -0.73
C PRO A 66 -15.55 1.49 0.33
N ILE A 67 -15.97 2.20 1.35
CA ILE A 67 -16.75 1.64 2.43
C ILE A 67 -18.07 2.40 2.51
N LEU A 68 -19.16 1.68 2.39
CA LEU A 68 -20.46 2.27 2.60
C LEU A 68 -20.63 2.44 4.09
N ASN A 69 -20.71 3.69 4.50
CA ASN A 69 -20.82 4.00 5.89
C ASN A 69 -22.19 4.62 6.13
N THR A 70 -22.96 3.99 6.95
CA THR A 70 -24.27 4.50 7.30
C THR A 70 -24.22 5.27 8.59
#